data_9828a3d5dabd152a95f47e3ff18d6eed
#
_entry.id   9828a3d5dabd152a95f47e3ff18d6eed
#
_cell.length_a   1.000
_cell.length_b   1.000
_cell.length_c   1.000
_cell.angle_alpha   90.00
_cell.angle_beta   90.00
_cell.angle_gamma   90.00
#
_symmetry.space_group_name_H-M   'P 1'
#
loop_
_entity.id
_entity.type
_entity.pdbx_description
1 polymer ?
#
loop_
_entity_poly.entity_id
_entity_poly.type
_entity_poly.pdbx_seq_one_letter_code
_entity_poly.pdbx_strand_id
1 'polypeptide(L)'
;MRSALVCGAGGFIGGHLVKRLKAEGIWVRGVDLKHHEYAETEADDFAIGDLRDPYFCRNVIDRRFDEVYQLAADMGGAGFIFTGENDADIMHNSGTINLNVLDACQKRLIKRIFYSSSACIYPAYNQQNPDAPNCEESSAYPAAPDSEYGWEKLFSERLYMTYARCHGLEVRLARYHNIFGPEGTWTGGREKAPAALCRKIALAEDGGSIEIWGDGRQTRSFLYVSECIEGTLRLMRSRFAGPVNIGSEEMVTINQLAAMIMKIANKRLEIRHIPGPLGVRGRNSDNRLLRAKLDWEPTQPLSAGLAITYEWIERQTRSNTKSVGGGFAVAAMPAIRPA
;
A
#
# COMPACT_ATOMS: atom_id res chain seq x y z
N MET A 1 -6.50 -10.08 -27.80
CA MET A 1 -6.96 -9.86 -26.39
C MET A 1 -5.92 -9.00 -25.72
N ARG A 2 -6.32 -7.94 -25.01
CA ARG A 2 -5.36 -7.12 -24.23
C ARG A 2 -4.79 -7.97 -23.10
N SER A 3 -3.53 -7.72 -22.76
CA SER A 3 -2.78 -8.47 -21.75
C SER A 3 -2.13 -7.55 -20.74
N ALA A 4 -2.14 -7.97 -19.48
CA ALA A 4 -1.50 -7.26 -18.38
C ALA A 4 -0.62 -8.18 -17.54
N LEU A 5 0.50 -7.65 -17.06
CA LEU A 5 1.32 -8.24 -16.01
C LEU A 5 1.16 -7.44 -14.73
N VAL A 6 0.87 -8.11 -13.63
CA VAL A 6 0.77 -7.49 -12.30
C VAL A 6 1.85 -8.10 -11.40
N CYS A 7 2.91 -7.34 -11.15
CA CYS A 7 3.93 -7.67 -10.15
C CYS A 7 3.44 -7.24 -8.77
N GLY A 8 3.47 -8.13 -7.78
CA GLY A 8 2.84 -7.92 -6.47
C GLY A 8 1.36 -8.35 -6.44
N ALA A 9 0.97 -9.28 -7.32
CA ALA A 9 -0.42 -9.73 -7.48
C ALA A 9 -0.97 -10.53 -6.28
N GLY A 10 -0.12 -11.12 -5.46
CA GLY A 10 -0.49 -11.78 -4.20
C GLY A 10 -0.64 -10.81 -3.03
N GLY A 11 -0.35 -9.52 -3.24
CA GLY A 11 -0.53 -8.47 -2.24
C GLY A 11 -1.91 -7.81 -2.31
N PHE A 12 -2.20 -6.95 -1.32
CA PHE A 12 -3.46 -6.24 -1.15
C PHE A 12 -3.92 -5.48 -2.42
N ILE A 13 -3.14 -4.49 -2.87
CA ILE A 13 -3.52 -3.67 -4.03
C ILE A 13 -3.47 -4.50 -5.31
N GLY A 14 -2.47 -5.38 -5.44
CA GLY A 14 -2.31 -6.25 -6.62
C GLY A 14 -3.47 -7.20 -6.83
N GLY A 15 -3.98 -7.83 -5.76
CA GLY A 15 -5.15 -8.71 -5.83
C GLY A 15 -6.41 -7.98 -6.31
N HIS A 16 -6.67 -6.79 -5.76
CA HIS A 16 -7.78 -5.95 -6.22
C HIS A 16 -7.62 -5.48 -7.66
N LEU A 17 -6.39 -5.16 -8.09
CA LEU A 17 -6.12 -4.79 -9.47
C LEU A 17 -6.37 -5.96 -10.44
N VAL A 18 -5.93 -7.17 -10.08
CA VAL A 18 -6.20 -8.38 -10.87
C VAL A 18 -7.70 -8.56 -11.06
N LYS A 19 -8.50 -8.54 -9.99
CA LYS A 19 -9.98 -8.64 -10.07
C LYS A 19 -10.58 -7.62 -11.03
N ARG A 20 -10.15 -6.36 -10.95
CA ARG A 20 -10.65 -5.30 -11.81
C ARG A 20 -10.26 -5.48 -13.28
N LEU A 21 -9.02 -5.86 -13.57
CA LEU A 21 -8.55 -6.12 -14.94
C LEU A 21 -9.30 -7.32 -15.56
N LYS A 22 -9.55 -8.36 -14.76
CA LYS A 22 -10.35 -9.51 -15.20
C LYS A 22 -11.79 -9.14 -15.51
N ALA A 23 -12.42 -8.31 -14.66
CA ALA A 23 -13.77 -7.81 -14.90
C ALA A 23 -13.88 -6.98 -16.21
N GLU A 24 -12.76 -6.40 -16.68
CA GLU A 24 -12.66 -5.70 -17.96
C GLU A 24 -12.30 -6.62 -19.15
N GLY A 25 -12.22 -7.94 -18.95
CA GLY A 25 -11.90 -8.92 -20.00
C GLY A 25 -10.43 -8.91 -20.44
N ILE A 26 -9.52 -8.40 -19.63
CA ILE A 26 -8.07 -8.39 -19.88
C ILE A 26 -7.49 -9.74 -19.47
N TRP A 27 -6.61 -10.33 -20.27
CA TRP A 27 -5.82 -11.48 -19.87
C TRP A 27 -4.72 -11.03 -18.89
N VAL A 28 -4.66 -11.65 -17.70
CA VAL A 28 -3.79 -11.20 -16.61
C VAL A 28 -2.83 -12.31 -16.20
N ARG A 29 -1.53 -12.00 -16.21
CA ARG A 29 -0.52 -12.74 -15.44
C ARG A 29 -0.26 -12.03 -14.12
N GLY A 30 -0.46 -12.73 -13.00
CA GLY A 30 -0.03 -12.33 -11.67
C GLY A 30 1.35 -12.86 -11.33
N VAL A 31 2.16 -12.10 -10.62
CA VAL A 31 3.48 -12.52 -10.12
C VAL A 31 3.65 -12.05 -8.68
N ASP A 32 4.04 -12.97 -7.78
CA ASP A 32 4.34 -12.65 -6.38
C ASP A 32 5.21 -13.75 -5.75
N LEU A 33 5.73 -13.51 -4.55
CA LEU A 33 6.38 -14.52 -3.71
C LEU A 33 5.39 -15.57 -3.17
N LYS A 34 4.09 -15.23 -3.11
CA LYS A 34 3.03 -16.08 -2.58
C LYS A 34 1.69 -15.78 -3.26
N HIS A 35 0.75 -16.71 -3.15
CA HIS A 35 -0.65 -16.42 -3.47
C HIS A 35 -1.24 -15.39 -2.50
N HIS A 36 -2.34 -14.75 -2.90
CA HIS A 36 -3.08 -13.84 -2.03
C HIS A 36 -3.61 -14.60 -0.80
N GLU A 37 -3.45 -13.99 0.38
CA GLU A 37 -3.70 -14.69 1.65
C GLU A 37 -5.21 -14.83 1.95
N TYR A 38 -6.02 -13.91 1.45
CA TYR A 38 -7.44 -13.79 1.85
C TYR A 38 -8.43 -14.07 0.72
N ALA A 39 -7.96 -14.28 -0.50
CA ALA A 39 -8.81 -14.55 -1.66
C ALA A 39 -8.06 -15.39 -2.70
N GLU A 40 -8.78 -16.23 -3.43
CA GLU A 40 -8.23 -16.86 -4.62
C GLU A 40 -7.96 -15.82 -5.70
N THR A 41 -6.87 -16.01 -6.45
CA THR A 41 -6.54 -15.12 -7.56
C THR A 41 -7.44 -15.37 -8.75
N GLU A 42 -7.88 -14.30 -9.40
CA GLU A 42 -8.61 -14.37 -10.67
C GLU A 42 -7.70 -14.25 -11.90
N ALA A 43 -6.37 -14.18 -11.71
CA ALA A 43 -5.43 -14.13 -12.83
C ALA A 43 -5.53 -15.40 -13.69
N ASP A 44 -5.42 -15.24 -15.02
CA ASP A 44 -5.40 -16.37 -15.97
C ASP A 44 -4.14 -17.21 -15.82
N ASP A 45 -3.06 -16.61 -15.39
CA ASP A 45 -1.78 -17.25 -15.10
C ASP A 45 -1.16 -16.60 -13.87
N PHE A 46 -0.60 -17.40 -12.96
CA PHE A 46 0.01 -16.90 -11.74
C PHE A 46 1.36 -17.59 -11.49
N ALA A 47 2.42 -16.79 -11.50
CA ALA A 47 3.78 -17.27 -11.25
C ALA A 47 4.22 -16.92 -9.81
N ILE A 48 4.57 -17.94 -9.04
CA ILE A 48 5.20 -17.75 -7.73
C ILE A 48 6.71 -17.73 -7.90
N GLY A 49 7.35 -16.65 -7.44
CA GLY A 49 8.80 -16.53 -7.45
C GLY A 49 9.28 -15.13 -7.09
N ASP A 50 10.59 -14.98 -7.08
CA ASP A 50 11.27 -13.80 -6.55
C ASP A 50 11.71 -12.85 -7.68
N LEU A 51 11.13 -11.66 -7.73
CA LEU A 51 11.50 -10.61 -8.68
C LEU A 51 12.89 -9.98 -8.41
N ARG A 52 13.55 -10.34 -7.29
CA ARG A 52 14.96 -10.03 -7.07
C ARG A 52 15.89 -10.94 -7.89
N ASP A 53 15.39 -12.08 -8.38
CA ASP A 53 16.11 -12.92 -9.34
C ASP A 53 15.90 -12.39 -10.78
N PRO A 54 16.96 -11.92 -11.45
CA PRO A 54 16.85 -11.41 -12.81
C PRO A 54 16.48 -12.51 -13.84
N TYR A 55 16.76 -13.78 -13.57
CA TYR A 55 16.33 -14.89 -14.43
C TYR A 55 14.84 -15.12 -14.32
N PHE A 56 14.31 -15.11 -13.10
CA PHE A 56 12.86 -15.20 -12.87
C PHE A 56 12.12 -14.02 -13.54
N CYS A 57 12.61 -12.78 -13.39
CA CYS A 57 12.02 -11.61 -14.05
C CYS A 57 11.95 -11.80 -15.57
N ARG A 58 13.01 -12.28 -16.22
CA ARG A 58 13.02 -12.54 -17.67
C ARG A 58 12.06 -13.64 -18.09
N ASN A 59 11.86 -14.64 -17.25
CA ASN A 59 10.95 -15.75 -17.53
C ASN A 59 9.48 -15.35 -17.40
N VAL A 60 9.13 -14.52 -16.42
CA VAL A 60 7.74 -14.07 -16.23
C VAL A 60 7.37 -12.91 -17.16
N ILE A 61 8.36 -12.13 -17.63
CA ILE A 61 8.20 -11.13 -18.69
C ILE A 61 8.65 -11.75 -20.03
N ASP A 62 8.05 -12.88 -20.38
CA ASP A 62 8.41 -13.70 -21.55
C ASP A 62 7.84 -13.21 -22.87
N ARG A 63 6.84 -12.33 -22.82
CA ARG A 63 6.13 -11.77 -23.96
C ARG A 63 5.94 -10.27 -23.84
N ARG A 64 5.46 -9.65 -24.90
CA ARG A 64 5.10 -8.23 -24.91
C ARG A 64 3.69 -8.04 -24.34
N PHE A 65 3.61 -7.67 -23.05
CA PHE A 65 2.36 -7.25 -22.42
C PHE A 65 1.96 -5.85 -22.88
N ASP A 66 0.65 -5.60 -22.98
CA ASP A 66 0.13 -4.25 -23.29
C ASP A 66 0.32 -3.29 -22.12
N GLU A 67 0.16 -3.82 -20.88
CA GLU A 67 0.27 -3.07 -19.63
C GLU A 67 1.07 -3.88 -18.60
N VAL A 68 2.06 -3.25 -17.97
CA VAL A 68 2.77 -3.82 -16.81
C VAL A 68 2.50 -2.95 -15.59
N TYR A 69 2.09 -3.55 -14.49
CA TYR A 69 1.85 -2.87 -13.22
C TYR A 69 2.87 -3.36 -12.20
N GLN A 70 3.81 -2.48 -11.84
CA GLN A 70 4.83 -2.79 -10.83
C GLN A 70 4.37 -2.27 -9.47
N LEU A 71 3.84 -3.19 -8.65
CA LEU A 71 3.36 -2.95 -7.30
C LEU A 71 4.17 -3.73 -6.25
N ALA A 72 5.05 -4.65 -6.68
CA ALA A 72 5.87 -5.45 -5.78
C ALA A 72 6.89 -4.58 -5.05
N ALA A 73 6.92 -4.67 -3.74
CA ALA A 73 7.86 -3.96 -2.87
C ALA A 73 7.94 -4.64 -1.51
N ASP A 74 9.08 -4.47 -0.83
CA ASP A 74 9.16 -4.79 0.59
C ASP A 74 8.65 -3.59 1.39
N MET A 75 7.47 -3.74 2.01
CA MET A 75 6.78 -2.63 2.65
C MET A 75 5.85 -3.08 3.78
N GLY A 76 5.44 -2.15 4.62
CA GLY A 76 4.51 -2.39 5.71
C GLY A 76 3.91 -1.10 6.26
N GLY A 77 3.29 -1.16 7.42
CA GLY A 77 2.82 -0.02 8.20
C GLY A 77 3.95 0.67 8.98
N ALA A 78 3.58 1.62 9.84
CA ALA A 78 4.54 2.41 10.62
C ALA A 78 5.48 1.56 11.49
N GLY A 79 4.98 0.47 12.07
CA GLY A 79 5.80 -0.46 12.86
C GLY A 79 6.85 -1.23 12.07
N PHE A 80 6.74 -1.30 10.74
CA PHE A 80 7.73 -1.92 9.87
C PHE A 80 8.70 -0.89 9.28
N ILE A 81 8.20 0.30 8.92
CA ILE A 81 8.96 1.32 8.17
C ILE A 81 9.82 2.20 9.10
N PHE A 82 9.38 2.49 10.35
CA PHE A 82 10.01 3.49 11.20
C PHE A 82 10.77 2.91 12.40
N THR A 83 10.98 1.60 12.47
CA THR A 83 11.79 0.97 13.53
C THR A 83 13.29 1.00 13.25
N GLY A 84 13.68 1.16 11.99
CA GLY A 84 15.09 1.06 11.53
C GLY A 84 15.57 -0.39 11.31
N GLU A 85 14.86 -1.37 11.83
CA GLU A 85 15.25 -2.80 11.77
C GLU A 85 15.21 -3.37 10.35
N ASN A 86 14.36 -2.83 9.49
CA ASN A 86 14.12 -3.35 8.13
C ASN A 86 14.72 -2.46 7.03
N ASP A 87 15.41 -1.38 7.35
CA ASP A 87 15.82 -0.34 6.41
C ASP A 87 16.71 -0.89 5.28
N ALA A 88 17.71 -1.70 5.63
CA ALA A 88 18.60 -2.32 4.63
C ALA A 88 17.83 -3.25 3.68
N ASP A 89 16.92 -4.07 4.21
CA ASP A 89 16.11 -5.00 3.42
C ASP A 89 15.12 -4.26 2.51
N ILE A 90 14.48 -3.22 3.01
CA ILE A 90 13.58 -2.36 2.24
C ILE A 90 14.30 -1.76 1.03
N MET A 91 15.46 -1.14 1.25
CA MET A 91 16.28 -0.52 0.21
C MET A 91 16.78 -1.55 -0.80
N HIS A 92 17.36 -2.67 -0.31
CA HIS A 92 17.91 -3.71 -1.15
C HIS A 92 16.83 -4.42 -1.98
N ASN A 93 15.80 -4.91 -1.32
CA ASN A 93 14.77 -5.73 -1.95
C ASN A 93 13.97 -4.93 -2.97
N SER A 94 13.43 -3.78 -2.59
CA SER A 94 12.60 -2.97 -3.48
C SER A 94 13.42 -2.38 -4.64
N GLY A 95 14.62 -1.90 -4.37
CA GLY A 95 15.54 -1.41 -5.41
C GLY A 95 15.89 -2.49 -6.43
N THR A 96 16.25 -3.70 -5.97
CA THR A 96 16.59 -4.84 -6.83
C THR A 96 15.40 -5.28 -7.70
N ILE A 97 14.20 -5.37 -7.12
CA ILE A 97 12.97 -5.67 -7.87
C ILE A 97 12.77 -4.65 -8.99
N ASN A 98 12.87 -3.36 -8.71
CA ASN A 98 12.64 -2.30 -9.69
C ASN A 98 13.68 -2.32 -10.82
N LEU A 99 14.96 -2.55 -10.51
CA LEU A 99 16.03 -2.71 -11.50
C LEU A 99 15.77 -3.90 -12.43
N ASN A 100 15.44 -5.06 -11.88
CA ASN A 100 15.23 -6.28 -12.66
C ASN A 100 13.98 -6.21 -13.54
N VAL A 101 12.87 -5.67 -13.00
CA VAL A 101 11.63 -5.51 -13.76
C VAL A 101 11.83 -4.55 -14.93
N LEU A 102 12.48 -3.41 -14.70
CA LEU A 102 12.77 -2.44 -15.77
C LEU A 102 13.69 -3.01 -16.85
N ASP A 103 14.77 -3.71 -16.47
CA ASP A 103 15.67 -4.37 -17.43
C ASP A 103 14.93 -5.40 -18.29
N ALA A 104 14.09 -6.23 -17.67
CA ALA A 104 13.30 -7.22 -18.38
C ALA A 104 12.24 -6.56 -19.30
N CYS A 105 11.55 -5.53 -18.83
CA CYS A 105 10.60 -4.77 -19.64
C CYS A 105 11.25 -4.11 -20.85
N GLN A 106 12.40 -3.48 -20.68
CA GLN A 106 13.14 -2.84 -21.74
C GLN A 106 13.59 -3.87 -22.81
N LYS A 107 14.15 -5.02 -22.40
CA LYS A 107 14.60 -6.09 -23.29
C LYS A 107 13.43 -6.73 -24.07
N ARG A 108 12.23 -6.76 -23.50
CA ARG A 108 11.02 -7.28 -24.16
C ARG A 108 10.23 -6.21 -24.92
N LEU A 109 10.75 -5.00 -25.00
CA LEU A 109 10.10 -3.88 -25.68
C LEU A 109 8.68 -3.63 -25.17
N ILE A 110 8.48 -3.76 -23.85
CA ILE A 110 7.25 -3.38 -23.19
C ILE A 110 7.05 -1.88 -23.45
N LYS A 111 5.86 -1.53 -23.91
CA LYS A 111 5.57 -0.14 -24.24
C LYS A 111 5.25 0.68 -23.00
N ARG A 112 4.42 0.14 -22.09
CA ARG A 112 3.84 0.89 -20.98
C ARG A 112 3.97 0.17 -19.66
N ILE A 113 4.47 0.89 -18.66
CA ILE A 113 4.61 0.41 -17.28
C ILE A 113 4.09 1.43 -16.27
N PHE A 114 3.30 0.95 -15.32
CA PHE A 114 2.89 1.69 -14.13
C PHE A 114 3.85 1.38 -12.99
N TYR A 115 4.21 2.40 -12.22
CA TYR A 115 4.99 2.27 -10.98
C TYR A 115 4.23 2.90 -9.81
N SER A 116 4.08 2.12 -8.72
CA SER A 116 3.53 2.60 -7.45
C SER A 116 4.62 3.20 -6.57
N SER A 117 4.74 4.53 -6.58
CA SER A 117 5.48 5.27 -5.59
C SER A 117 4.62 5.50 -4.33
N SER A 118 5.08 6.33 -3.41
CA SER A 118 4.45 6.55 -2.11
C SER A 118 4.51 8.02 -1.69
N ALA A 119 3.55 8.44 -0.87
CA ALA A 119 3.61 9.72 -0.17
C ALA A 119 4.78 9.83 0.84
N CYS A 120 5.46 8.72 1.15
CA CYS A 120 6.66 8.74 1.99
C CYS A 120 7.87 9.41 1.32
N ILE A 121 7.79 9.73 0.01
CA ILE A 121 8.85 10.46 -0.69
C ILE A 121 8.88 11.95 -0.31
N TYR A 122 7.78 12.49 0.20
CA TYR A 122 7.71 13.91 0.54
C TYR A 122 8.61 14.25 1.72
N PRO A 123 9.26 15.44 1.68
CA PRO A 123 10.17 15.87 2.73
C PRO A 123 9.50 15.92 4.09
N ALA A 124 10.19 15.43 5.12
CA ALA A 124 9.71 15.47 6.51
C ALA A 124 9.35 16.89 6.97
N TYR A 125 10.13 17.90 6.54
CA TYR A 125 9.90 19.30 6.91
C TYR A 125 8.58 19.88 6.36
N ASN A 126 8.04 19.34 5.27
CA ASN A 126 6.74 19.72 4.71
C ASN A 126 5.55 19.16 5.51
N GLN A 127 5.81 18.28 6.45
CA GLN A 127 4.82 17.44 7.13
C GLN A 127 4.84 17.61 8.66
N GLN A 128 5.44 18.71 9.15
CA GLN A 128 5.54 19.03 10.59
C GLN A 128 4.24 19.63 11.14
N ASN A 129 3.50 20.39 10.31
CA ASN A 129 2.21 20.92 10.70
C ASN A 129 1.10 19.89 10.39
N PRO A 130 0.40 19.34 11.41
CA PRO A 130 -0.65 18.37 11.18
C PRO A 130 -1.88 18.94 10.48
N ASP A 131 -2.12 20.26 10.58
CA ASP A 131 -3.29 20.91 10.01
C ASP A 131 -3.09 21.36 8.55
N ALA A 132 -1.84 21.53 8.13
CA ALA A 132 -1.48 22.01 6.78
C ALA A 132 -0.20 21.34 6.23
N PRO A 133 -0.19 20.01 6.06
CA PRO A 133 0.94 19.35 5.44
C PRO A 133 1.00 19.69 3.94
N ASN A 134 2.21 19.90 3.41
CA ASN A 134 2.40 20.15 1.99
C ASN A 134 2.92 18.90 1.28
N CYS A 135 2.03 18.22 0.56
CA CYS A 135 2.34 17.08 -0.30
C CYS A 135 1.96 17.34 -1.77
N GLU A 136 2.05 18.59 -2.23
CA GLU A 136 1.98 18.92 -3.66
C GLU A 136 3.12 18.22 -4.41
N GLU A 137 2.89 17.70 -5.62
CA GLU A 137 3.87 16.90 -6.35
C GLU A 137 5.19 17.63 -6.59
N SER A 138 5.15 18.97 -6.78
CA SER A 138 6.33 19.83 -6.93
C SER A 138 7.16 19.94 -5.65
N SER A 139 6.57 19.73 -4.47
CA SER A 139 7.22 19.88 -3.16
C SER A 139 8.12 18.71 -2.76
N ALA A 140 8.27 17.70 -3.61
CA ALA A 140 9.14 16.55 -3.36
C ALA A 140 10.63 16.93 -3.27
N TYR A 141 10.99 18.10 -3.75
CA TYR A 141 12.37 18.60 -3.76
C TYR A 141 12.46 19.99 -3.11
N PRO A 142 13.57 20.30 -2.39
CA PRO A 142 14.71 19.41 -2.08
C PRO A 142 14.29 18.19 -1.27
N ALA A 143 14.87 17.02 -1.61
CA ALA A 143 14.46 15.75 -1.04
C ALA A 143 14.92 15.60 0.42
N ALA A 144 14.01 15.19 1.30
CA ALA A 144 14.27 14.82 2.68
C ALA A 144 13.18 13.86 3.21
N PRO A 145 12.98 12.68 2.61
CA PRO A 145 12.06 11.66 3.12
C PRO A 145 12.31 11.32 4.58
N ASP A 146 11.26 10.90 5.29
CA ASP A 146 11.31 10.57 6.72
C ASP A 146 11.74 9.12 7.02
N SER A 147 12.06 8.34 6.00
CA SER A 147 12.40 6.91 6.12
C SER A 147 13.17 6.41 4.90
N GLU A 148 13.93 5.31 5.07
CA GLU A 148 14.62 4.65 3.98
C GLU A 148 13.64 4.10 2.92
N TYR A 149 12.44 3.70 3.33
CA TYR A 149 11.35 3.40 2.40
C TYR A 149 11.02 4.59 1.48
N GLY A 150 10.97 5.80 2.03
CA GLY A 150 10.74 7.01 1.25
C GLY A 150 11.89 7.30 0.27
N TRP A 151 13.13 7.11 0.69
CA TRP A 151 14.32 7.26 -0.14
C TRP A 151 14.36 6.24 -1.28
N GLU A 152 14.06 4.95 -1.00
CA GLU A 152 13.95 3.92 -2.03
C GLU A 152 12.90 4.29 -3.08
N LYS A 153 11.71 4.70 -2.63
CA LYS A 153 10.62 5.08 -3.53
C LYS A 153 11.01 6.26 -4.42
N LEU A 154 11.67 7.27 -3.87
CA LEU A 154 12.15 8.43 -4.62
C LEU A 154 13.28 8.06 -5.61
N PHE A 155 14.22 7.21 -5.20
CA PHE A 155 15.24 6.65 -6.09
C PHE A 155 14.58 5.92 -7.26
N SER A 156 13.60 5.08 -6.99
CA SER A 156 12.89 4.33 -8.02
C SER A 156 12.08 5.25 -8.95
N GLU A 157 11.43 6.32 -8.46
CA GLU A 157 10.83 7.35 -9.33
C GLU A 157 11.86 7.86 -10.36
N ARG A 158 13.06 8.23 -9.89
CA ARG A 158 14.16 8.71 -10.76
C ARG A 158 14.58 7.65 -11.77
N LEU A 159 14.67 6.39 -11.34
CA LEU A 159 15.03 5.26 -12.18
C LEU A 159 14.01 5.07 -13.32
N TYR A 160 12.70 5.01 -13.01
CA TYR A 160 11.63 4.88 -14.00
C TYR A 160 11.60 6.05 -14.99
N MET A 161 11.71 7.29 -14.51
CA MET A 161 11.77 8.48 -15.37
C MET A 161 13.01 8.49 -16.28
N THR A 162 14.13 7.94 -15.82
CA THR A 162 15.33 7.82 -16.64
C THR A 162 15.15 6.77 -17.74
N TYR A 163 14.55 5.62 -17.43
CA TYR A 163 14.21 4.62 -18.46
C TYR A 163 13.23 5.17 -19.50
N ALA A 164 12.25 5.97 -19.07
CA ALA A 164 11.36 6.66 -20.00
C ALA A 164 12.13 7.55 -20.99
N ARG A 165 13.05 8.36 -20.48
CA ARG A 165 13.84 9.30 -21.29
C ARG A 165 14.85 8.60 -22.19
N CYS A 166 15.54 7.57 -21.69
CA CYS A 166 16.64 6.93 -22.40
C CYS A 166 16.21 5.79 -23.33
N HIS A 167 15.09 5.12 -23.02
CA HIS A 167 14.63 3.93 -23.73
C HIS A 167 13.20 4.07 -24.33
N GLY A 168 12.57 5.22 -24.16
CA GLY A 168 11.24 5.46 -24.73
C GLY A 168 10.12 4.66 -24.06
N LEU A 169 10.35 4.15 -22.82
CA LEU A 169 9.33 3.43 -22.05
C LEU A 169 8.23 4.41 -21.59
N GLU A 170 6.97 4.12 -21.93
CA GLU A 170 5.85 4.93 -21.44
C GLU A 170 5.59 4.63 -19.95
N VAL A 171 6.24 5.37 -19.07
CA VAL A 171 6.06 5.26 -17.63
C VAL A 171 4.79 5.98 -17.20
N ARG A 172 4.07 5.40 -16.23
CA ARG A 172 2.98 6.01 -15.47
C ARG A 172 3.30 5.89 -14.00
N LEU A 173 3.45 7.01 -13.32
CA LEU A 173 3.97 7.06 -11.97
C LEU A 173 2.97 7.72 -11.03
N ALA A 174 2.53 6.96 -10.00
CA ALA A 174 1.62 7.45 -8.96
C ALA A 174 2.28 7.41 -7.57
N ARG A 175 2.00 8.43 -6.75
CA ARG A 175 2.32 8.48 -5.33
C ARG A 175 1.08 8.12 -4.53
N TYR A 176 1.05 6.90 -4.00
CA TYR A 176 -0.09 6.43 -3.22
C TYR A 176 -0.12 7.02 -1.81
N HIS A 177 -1.29 7.53 -1.40
CA HIS A 177 -1.53 8.07 -0.05
C HIS A 177 -2.42 7.13 0.77
N ASN A 178 -1.80 6.34 1.66
CA ASN A 178 -2.44 5.50 2.69
C ASN A 178 -3.66 4.69 2.21
N ILE A 179 -3.43 3.80 1.27
CA ILE A 179 -4.49 2.93 0.73
C ILE A 179 -4.93 1.95 1.82
N PHE A 180 -6.26 1.75 1.96
CA PHE A 180 -6.87 0.82 2.90
C PHE A 180 -8.09 0.12 2.29
N GLY A 181 -8.52 -0.98 2.90
CA GLY A 181 -9.68 -1.75 2.45
C GLY A 181 -9.65 -3.18 2.98
N PRO A 182 -10.64 -4.01 2.62
CA PRO A 182 -10.66 -5.44 2.92
C PRO A 182 -9.54 -6.17 2.17
N GLU A 183 -9.26 -7.41 2.59
CA GLU A 183 -8.24 -8.28 1.98
C GLU A 183 -6.79 -7.74 2.08
N GLY A 184 -6.56 -6.73 2.91
CA GLY A 184 -5.22 -6.25 3.26
C GLY A 184 -4.71 -6.86 4.56
N THR A 185 -3.41 -6.74 4.81
CA THR A 185 -2.79 -7.15 6.09
C THR A 185 -3.45 -6.41 7.24
N TRP A 186 -4.00 -7.16 8.20
CA TRP A 186 -4.75 -6.63 9.34
C TRP A 186 -4.17 -7.05 10.70
N THR A 187 -3.15 -7.91 10.70
CA THR A 187 -2.41 -8.42 11.87
C THR A 187 -0.96 -8.70 11.53
N GLY A 188 -0.10 -8.97 12.53
CA GLY A 188 1.29 -9.38 12.32
C GLY A 188 2.31 -8.23 12.24
N GLY A 189 1.94 -6.99 12.58
CA GLY A 189 2.87 -5.85 12.70
C GLY A 189 3.13 -5.08 11.40
N ARG A 190 2.66 -5.57 10.25
CA ARG A 190 2.77 -4.86 8.96
C ARG A 190 1.48 -4.11 8.56
N GLU A 191 0.43 -4.18 9.38
CA GLU A 191 -0.85 -3.52 9.12
C GLU A 191 -0.77 -2.00 9.26
N LYS A 192 -1.56 -1.30 8.45
CA LYS A 192 -1.72 0.17 8.52
C LYS A 192 -2.78 0.56 9.55
N ALA A 193 -2.78 1.84 9.95
CA ALA A 193 -3.64 2.35 11.03
C ALA A 193 -5.13 2.00 10.89
N PRO A 194 -5.80 2.10 9.72
CA PRO A 194 -7.21 1.70 9.62
C PRO A 194 -7.44 0.23 9.97
N ALA A 195 -6.61 -0.68 9.44
CA ALA A 195 -6.73 -2.10 9.71
C ALA A 195 -6.39 -2.45 11.16
N ALA A 196 -5.32 -1.85 11.73
CA ALA A 196 -4.93 -2.04 13.11
C ALA A 196 -6.04 -1.59 14.09
N LEU A 197 -6.65 -0.42 13.84
CA LEU A 197 -7.73 0.10 14.67
C LEU A 197 -9.02 -0.73 14.51
N CYS A 198 -9.40 -1.12 13.30
CA CYS A 198 -10.52 -2.02 13.07
C CYS A 198 -10.34 -3.33 13.87
N ARG A 199 -9.15 -3.94 13.84
CA ARG A 199 -8.85 -5.15 14.61
C ARG A 199 -8.93 -4.92 16.12
N LYS A 200 -8.28 -3.87 16.63
CA LYS A 200 -8.29 -3.54 18.06
C LYS A 200 -9.72 -3.32 18.57
N ILE A 201 -10.54 -2.58 17.83
CA ILE A 201 -11.93 -2.30 18.18
C ILE A 201 -12.80 -3.56 18.04
N ALA A 202 -12.59 -4.39 17.01
CA ALA A 202 -13.35 -5.64 16.85
C ALA A 202 -13.12 -6.59 18.03
N LEU A 203 -11.86 -6.70 18.51
CA LEU A 203 -11.47 -7.60 19.61
C LEU A 203 -11.81 -7.06 21.00
N ALA A 204 -11.93 -5.74 21.18
CA ALA A 204 -12.24 -5.14 22.48
C ALA A 204 -13.71 -5.40 22.89
N GLU A 205 -13.95 -5.66 24.17
CA GLU A 205 -15.29 -5.68 24.75
C GLU A 205 -15.85 -4.26 24.85
N ASP A 206 -17.18 -4.09 24.75
CA ASP A 206 -17.80 -2.79 24.96
C ASP A 206 -17.55 -2.28 26.40
N GLY A 207 -17.18 -1.01 26.54
CA GLY A 207 -16.70 -0.44 27.81
C GLY A 207 -15.22 -0.68 28.11
N GLY A 208 -14.50 -1.44 27.27
CA GLY A 208 -13.06 -1.70 27.40
C GLY A 208 -12.19 -0.55 26.87
N SER A 209 -10.94 -0.85 26.49
CA SER A 209 -9.99 0.15 26.00
C SER A 209 -9.22 -0.32 24.78
N ILE A 210 -8.69 0.63 24.00
CA ILE A 210 -7.74 0.42 22.91
C ILE A 210 -6.53 1.33 23.08
N GLU A 211 -5.38 0.88 22.55
CA GLU A 211 -4.13 1.64 22.57
C GLU A 211 -3.87 2.34 21.25
N ILE A 212 -3.47 3.61 21.32
CA ILE A 212 -3.04 4.43 20.18
C ILE A 212 -1.62 4.95 20.48
N TRP A 213 -0.74 4.84 19.47
CA TRP A 213 0.61 5.37 19.56
C TRP A 213 0.64 6.90 19.54
N GLY A 214 1.41 7.48 20.46
CA GLY A 214 1.53 8.94 20.63
C GLY A 214 0.27 9.59 21.18
N ASP A 215 0.06 10.86 20.84
CA ASP A 215 -1.10 11.64 21.29
C ASP A 215 -2.35 11.47 20.42
N GLY A 216 -2.25 10.70 19.34
CA GLY A 216 -3.32 10.48 18.39
C GLY A 216 -3.75 11.72 17.59
N ARG A 217 -3.00 12.83 17.68
CA ARG A 217 -3.28 14.09 16.95
C ARG A 217 -2.59 14.19 15.61
N GLN A 218 -1.71 13.24 15.26
CA GLN A 218 -1.14 13.16 13.92
C GLN A 218 -2.26 12.93 12.90
N THR A 219 -2.18 13.68 11.78
CA THR A 219 -3.22 13.67 10.75
C THR A 219 -2.82 12.87 9.53
N ARG A 220 -3.78 12.16 8.96
CA ARG A 220 -3.63 11.39 7.72
C ARG A 220 -4.92 11.48 6.90
N SER A 221 -4.77 11.38 5.58
CA SER A 221 -5.88 10.98 4.71
C SER A 221 -5.72 9.51 4.31
N PHE A 222 -6.86 8.86 4.05
CA PHE A 222 -6.91 7.44 3.70
C PHE A 222 -7.77 7.25 2.47
N LEU A 223 -7.25 6.55 1.46
CA LEU A 223 -7.96 6.25 0.23
C LEU A 223 -8.44 4.81 0.20
N TYR A 224 -9.73 4.61 -0.07
CA TYR A 224 -10.28 3.27 -0.22
C TYR A 224 -9.74 2.58 -1.48
N VAL A 225 -9.49 1.27 -1.39
CA VAL A 225 -8.77 0.51 -2.41
C VAL A 225 -9.42 0.55 -3.79
N SER A 226 -10.76 0.52 -3.89
CA SER A 226 -11.41 0.56 -5.22
C SER A 226 -11.14 1.88 -5.95
N GLU A 227 -11.06 3.00 -5.24
CA GLU A 227 -10.70 4.28 -5.83
C GLU A 227 -9.21 4.39 -6.17
N CYS A 228 -8.34 3.75 -5.38
CA CYS A 228 -6.93 3.59 -5.75
C CYS A 228 -6.80 2.85 -7.08
N ILE A 229 -7.53 1.75 -7.28
CA ILE A 229 -7.54 0.99 -8.53
C ILE A 229 -8.07 1.84 -9.69
N GLU A 230 -9.17 2.57 -9.48
CA GLU A 230 -9.73 3.46 -10.51
C GLU A 230 -8.72 4.54 -10.93
N GLY A 231 -8.11 5.25 -9.97
CA GLY A 231 -7.07 6.25 -10.26
C GLY A 231 -5.86 5.66 -10.98
N THR A 232 -5.43 4.45 -10.58
CA THR A 232 -4.34 3.70 -11.22
C THR A 232 -4.64 3.42 -12.69
N LEU A 233 -5.83 2.92 -13.00
CA LEU A 233 -6.24 2.59 -14.37
C LEU A 233 -6.42 3.85 -15.24
N ARG A 234 -6.97 4.92 -14.68
CA ARG A 234 -7.06 6.22 -15.36
C ARG A 234 -5.69 6.76 -15.74
N LEU A 235 -4.74 6.75 -14.79
CA LEU A 235 -3.37 7.16 -15.05
C LEU A 235 -2.71 6.26 -16.10
N MET A 236 -2.81 4.93 -15.94
CA MET A 236 -2.25 3.94 -16.87
C MET A 236 -2.70 4.18 -18.30
N ARG A 237 -3.95 4.57 -18.50
CA ARG A 237 -4.58 4.78 -19.82
C ARG A 237 -4.46 6.21 -20.35
N SER A 238 -4.04 7.14 -19.51
CA SER A 238 -3.84 8.53 -19.90
C SER A 238 -2.55 8.73 -20.69
N ARG A 239 -2.34 9.96 -21.17
CA ARG A 239 -1.06 10.40 -21.75
C ARG A 239 -0.13 11.03 -20.70
N PHE A 240 -0.61 11.23 -19.48
CA PHE A 240 0.16 11.85 -18.42
C PHE A 240 1.10 10.82 -17.76
N ALA A 241 2.39 11.13 -17.72
CA ALA A 241 3.39 10.22 -17.16
C ALA A 241 3.39 10.21 -15.62
N GLY A 242 2.98 11.29 -14.99
CA GLY A 242 3.17 11.52 -13.55
C GLY A 242 4.49 12.26 -13.27
N PRO A 243 4.96 12.29 -12.01
CA PRO A 243 4.27 11.74 -10.84
C PRO A 243 2.95 12.46 -10.54
N VAL A 244 1.99 11.73 -9.98
CA VAL A 244 0.72 12.28 -9.50
C VAL A 244 0.29 11.59 -8.22
N ASN A 245 -0.26 12.36 -7.28
CA ASN A 245 -0.85 11.81 -6.08
C ASN A 245 -2.13 11.02 -6.41
N ILE A 246 -2.25 9.83 -5.83
CA ILE A 246 -3.52 9.08 -5.78
C ILE A 246 -3.84 8.88 -4.32
N GLY A 247 -4.75 9.71 -3.79
CA GLY A 247 -5.09 9.78 -2.38
C GLY A 247 -6.40 10.52 -2.16
N SER A 248 -6.89 10.51 -0.92
CA SER A 248 -8.04 11.30 -0.49
C SER A 248 -7.57 12.63 0.11
N GLU A 249 -8.37 13.69 -0.02
CA GLU A 249 -8.17 14.96 0.67
C GLU A 249 -8.91 15.01 2.04
N GLU A 250 -9.71 13.96 2.36
CA GLU A 250 -10.40 13.86 3.66
C GLU A 250 -9.39 13.50 4.76
N MET A 251 -8.91 14.52 5.47
CA MET A 251 -7.88 14.40 6.50
C MET A 251 -8.51 14.22 7.88
N VAL A 252 -8.03 13.24 8.64
CA VAL A 252 -8.48 12.97 10.00
C VAL A 252 -7.28 12.76 10.93
N THR A 253 -7.45 13.06 12.22
CA THR A 253 -6.52 12.60 13.26
C THR A 253 -6.70 11.11 13.51
N ILE A 254 -5.69 10.45 14.09
CA ILE A 254 -5.82 9.04 14.46
C ILE A 254 -6.89 8.84 15.55
N ASN A 255 -7.08 9.82 16.46
CA ASN A 255 -8.18 9.79 17.42
C ASN A 255 -9.56 9.88 16.73
N GLN A 256 -9.72 10.75 15.72
CA GLN A 256 -10.95 10.82 14.93
C GLN A 256 -11.20 9.52 14.15
N LEU A 257 -10.15 8.94 13.56
CA LEU A 257 -10.24 7.65 12.87
C LEU A 257 -10.76 6.56 13.84
N ALA A 258 -10.21 6.47 15.04
CA ALA A 258 -10.67 5.52 16.07
C ALA A 258 -12.14 5.76 16.45
N ALA A 259 -12.52 7.03 16.67
CA ALA A 259 -13.90 7.39 17.00
C ALA A 259 -14.88 7.01 15.89
N MET A 260 -14.52 7.21 14.62
CA MET A 260 -15.35 6.78 13.47
C MET A 260 -15.54 5.25 13.46
N ILE A 261 -14.48 4.48 13.71
CA ILE A 261 -14.56 3.01 13.73
C ILE A 261 -15.34 2.53 14.96
N MET A 262 -15.18 3.14 16.14
CA MET A 262 -15.99 2.83 17.32
C MET A 262 -17.48 3.07 17.06
N LYS A 263 -17.82 4.15 16.36
CA LYS A 263 -19.21 4.43 15.95
C LYS A 263 -19.75 3.36 14.98
N ILE A 264 -18.95 2.93 14.00
CA ILE A 264 -19.32 1.85 13.07
C ILE A 264 -19.53 0.53 13.83
N ALA A 265 -18.64 0.22 14.77
CA ALA A 265 -18.71 -0.97 15.61
C ALA A 265 -19.85 -0.94 16.67
N ASN A 266 -20.48 0.21 16.86
CA ASN A 266 -21.41 0.48 17.97
C ASN A 266 -20.83 0.14 19.34
N LYS A 267 -19.55 0.48 19.58
CA LYS A 267 -18.81 0.25 20.83
C LYS A 267 -18.36 1.56 21.46
N ARG A 268 -18.30 1.58 22.79
CA ARG A 268 -17.75 2.69 23.60
C ARG A 268 -16.46 2.20 24.26
N LEU A 269 -15.32 2.70 23.80
CA LEU A 269 -14.01 2.28 24.27
C LEU A 269 -13.21 3.49 24.78
N GLU A 270 -12.43 3.29 25.82
CA GLU A 270 -11.42 4.24 26.26
C GLU A 270 -10.20 4.21 25.30
N ILE A 271 -9.70 5.38 24.92
CA ILE A 271 -8.44 5.49 24.18
C ILE A 271 -7.30 5.70 25.18
N ARG A 272 -6.32 4.78 25.17
CA ARG A 272 -5.08 4.88 25.94
C ARG A 272 -3.93 5.23 25.01
N HIS A 273 -3.31 6.36 25.26
CA HIS A 273 -2.15 6.80 24.49
C HIS A 273 -0.87 6.18 25.06
N ILE A 274 -0.10 5.51 24.18
CA ILE A 274 1.15 4.83 24.56
C ILE A 274 2.31 5.30 23.65
N PRO A 275 3.58 5.23 24.10
CA PRO A 275 4.73 5.46 23.22
C PRO A 275 4.74 4.52 22.01
N GLY A 276 5.23 5.01 20.85
CA GLY A 276 5.35 4.21 19.64
C GLY A 276 5.80 5.04 18.43
N PRO A 277 6.11 4.41 17.31
CA PRO A 277 6.55 5.09 16.10
C PRO A 277 5.42 5.93 15.48
N LEU A 278 5.66 7.22 15.30
CA LEU A 278 4.64 8.18 14.82
C LEU A 278 4.81 8.54 13.34
N GLY A 279 6.04 8.54 12.83
CA GLY A 279 6.37 9.18 11.54
C GLY A 279 6.11 10.69 11.57
N VAL A 280 5.75 11.26 10.43
CA VAL A 280 5.45 12.70 10.29
C VAL A 280 4.15 13.10 11.01
N ARG A 281 4.03 14.38 11.40
CA ARG A 281 2.86 14.92 12.11
C ARG A 281 1.62 15.02 11.23
N GLY A 282 1.76 15.37 9.95
CA GLY A 282 0.65 15.50 9.01
C GLY A 282 1.00 14.95 7.64
N ARG A 283 0.07 14.23 7.00
CA ARG A 283 0.20 13.80 5.61
C ARG A 283 -1.16 13.75 4.94
N ASN A 284 -1.32 14.55 3.89
CA ASN A 284 -2.56 14.64 3.12
C ASN A 284 -2.24 14.57 1.62
N SER A 285 -3.16 14.05 0.82
CA SER A 285 -3.05 14.14 -0.64
C SER A 285 -3.44 15.54 -1.11
N ASP A 286 -2.69 16.09 -2.04
CA ASP A 286 -3.10 17.23 -2.84
C ASP A 286 -3.55 16.70 -4.20
N ASN A 287 -4.84 16.81 -4.50
CA ASN A 287 -5.44 16.22 -5.70
C ASN A 287 -5.63 17.23 -6.84
N ARG A 288 -5.07 18.46 -6.74
CA ARG A 288 -5.20 19.47 -7.79
C ARG A 288 -4.65 18.99 -9.13
N LEU A 289 -3.48 18.35 -9.12
CA LEU A 289 -2.86 17.81 -10.33
C LEU A 289 -3.64 16.59 -10.85
N LEU A 290 -4.12 15.74 -9.96
CA LEU A 290 -4.96 14.58 -10.29
C LEU A 290 -6.21 15.04 -11.08
N ARG A 291 -6.97 16.01 -10.55
CA ARG A 291 -8.14 16.59 -11.22
C ARG A 291 -7.79 17.18 -12.58
N ALA A 292 -6.72 17.99 -12.61
CA ALA A 292 -6.31 18.68 -13.84
C ALA A 292 -5.85 17.75 -14.97
N LYS A 293 -5.25 16.59 -14.65
CA LYS A 293 -4.63 15.67 -15.61
C LYS A 293 -5.48 14.47 -15.96
N LEU A 294 -6.34 14.01 -15.05
CA LEU A 294 -7.13 12.80 -15.23
C LEU A 294 -8.66 13.06 -15.25
N ASP A 295 -9.08 14.30 -15.08
CA ASP A 295 -10.49 14.71 -14.97
C ASP A 295 -11.27 13.80 -14.02
N TRP A 296 -10.66 13.54 -12.84
CA TRP A 296 -11.18 12.62 -11.86
C TRP A 296 -10.63 12.93 -10.45
N GLU A 297 -11.42 12.61 -9.44
CA GLU A 297 -11.03 12.60 -8.04
C GLU A 297 -11.79 11.49 -7.29
N PRO A 298 -11.25 10.99 -6.15
CA PRO A 298 -11.97 10.07 -5.30
C PRO A 298 -13.23 10.70 -4.71
N THR A 299 -14.30 9.93 -4.66
CA THR A 299 -15.62 10.38 -4.17
C THR A 299 -16.14 9.58 -3.00
N GLN A 300 -15.56 8.42 -2.70
CA GLN A 300 -16.01 7.57 -1.61
C GLN A 300 -15.59 8.16 -0.26
N PRO A 301 -16.54 8.52 0.64
CA PRO A 301 -16.21 9.01 1.97
C PRO A 301 -15.43 7.98 2.79
N LEU A 302 -14.50 8.46 3.63
CA LEU A 302 -13.70 7.60 4.52
C LEU A 302 -14.57 6.66 5.35
N SER A 303 -15.67 7.18 5.91
CA SER A 303 -16.59 6.40 6.75
C SER A 303 -17.21 5.20 6.03
N ALA A 304 -17.52 5.33 4.73
CA ALA A 304 -18.08 4.23 3.93
C ALA A 304 -17.05 3.12 3.72
N GLY A 305 -15.81 3.48 3.36
CA GLY A 305 -14.72 2.52 3.21
C GLY A 305 -14.36 1.83 4.54
N LEU A 306 -14.40 2.59 5.65
CA LEU A 306 -14.15 2.04 6.99
C LEU A 306 -15.23 1.02 7.40
N ALA A 307 -16.49 1.25 7.08
CA ALA A 307 -17.56 0.31 7.39
C ALA A 307 -17.34 -1.06 6.72
N ILE A 308 -17.01 -1.06 5.43
CA ILE A 308 -16.71 -2.28 4.66
C ILE A 308 -15.46 -2.97 5.22
N THR A 309 -14.43 -2.19 5.55
CA THR A 309 -13.16 -2.73 6.06
C THR A 309 -13.34 -3.32 7.46
N TYR A 310 -14.09 -2.64 8.33
CA TYR A 310 -14.39 -3.11 9.68
C TYR A 310 -15.18 -4.43 9.66
N GLU A 311 -16.25 -4.50 8.86
CA GLU A 311 -17.07 -5.72 8.72
C GLU A 311 -16.22 -6.91 8.25
N TRP A 312 -15.32 -6.68 7.29
CA TRP A 312 -14.43 -7.73 6.81
C TRP A 312 -13.47 -8.20 7.92
N ILE A 313 -12.80 -7.26 8.63
CA ILE A 313 -11.86 -7.58 9.72
C ILE A 313 -12.59 -8.26 10.89
N GLU A 314 -13.79 -7.81 11.25
CA GLU A 314 -14.58 -8.43 12.30
C GLU A 314 -14.90 -9.90 11.97
N ARG A 315 -15.24 -10.20 10.72
CA ARG A 315 -15.42 -11.59 10.26
C ARG A 315 -14.13 -12.41 10.41
N GLN A 316 -12.97 -11.84 10.05
CA GLN A 316 -11.68 -12.52 10.20
C GLN A 316 -11.36 -12.81 11.68
N THR A 317 -11.61 -11.85 12.59
CA THR A 317 -11.37 -12.08 14.04
C THR A 317 -12.24 -13.20 14.59
N ARG A 318 -13.51 -13.27 14.19
CA ARG A 318 -14.44 -14.34 14.62
C ARG A 318 -14.05 -15.72 14.08
N SER A 319 -13.54 -15.79 12.85
CA SER A 319 -13.08 -17.06 12.24
C SER A 319 -11.85 -17.61 12.94
N ASN A 320 -10.87 -16.75 13.26
CA ASN A 320 -9.66 -17.13 13.97
C ASN A 320 -9.94 -17.59 15.41
N THR A 321 -10.92 -17.01 16.10
CA THR A 321 -11.31 -17.43 17.45
C THR A 321 -11.93 -18.84 17.46
N LYS A 322 -12.66 -19.20 16.42
CA LYS A 322 -13.24 -20.57 16.29
C LYS A 322 -12.18 -21.64 15.98
N SER A 323 -11.13 -21.33 15.25
CA SER A 323 -10.04 -22.27 14.94
C SER A 323 -9.12 -22.55 16.15
N VAL A 324 -9.00 -21.62 17.10
CA VAL A 324 -8.20 -21.79 18.33
C VAL A 324 -9.00 -22.53 19.43
N GLY A 325 -10.34 -22.53 19.39
CA GLY A 325 -11.22 -23.25 20.33
C GLY A 325 -11.33 -24.76 20.08
N GLY A 326 -10.78 -25.28 18.98
CA GLY A 326 -10.69 -26.71 18.64
C GLY A 326 -9.29 -27.27 18.85
N GLY A 327 -8.93 -27.48 20.09
CA GLY A 327 -7.76 -28.15 20.68
C GLY A 327 -6.47 -28.29 19.86
N PHE A 328 -5.41 -27.56 20.31
CA PHE A 328 -4.05 -28.08 20.35
C PHE A 328 -3.34 -27.41 21.55
N ALA A 329 -2.80 -28.25 22.42
CA ALA A 329 -1.97 -27.83 23.56
C ALA A 329 -0.73 -27.07 23.05
N VAL A 330 -0.51 -25.88 23.58
CA VAL A 330 0.71 -25.10 23.32
C VAL A 330 1.88 -25.82 23.97
N ALA A 331 2.79 -26.36 23.17
CA ALA A 331 4.09 -26.77 23.65
C ALA A 331 4.89 -25.51 24.01
N ALA A 332 5.27 -25.39 25.27
CA ALA A 332 6.10 -24.30 25.76
C ALA A 332 7.47 -24.33 25.06
N MET A 333 7.85 -23.25 24.40
CA MET A 333 9.21 -23.04 23.89
C MET A 333 10.17 -22.78 25.08
N PRO A 334 11.37 -23.37 25.09
CA PRO A 334 12.34 -23.11 26.15
C PRO A 334 12.94 -21.71 26.03
N ALA A 335 13.11 -21.06 27.20
CA ALA A 335 13.71 -19.74 27.29
C ALA A 335 15.18 -19.77 26.79
N ILE A 336 15.51 -18.86 25.87
CA ILE A 336 16.89 -18.60 25.46
C ILE A 336 17.54 -17.74 26.53
N ARG A 337 18.63 -18.25 27.13
CA ARG A 337 19.48 -17.49 28.06
C ARG A 337 20.36 -16.53 27.27
N PRO A 338 20.57 -15.29 27.75
CA PRO A 338 21.54 -14.38 27.16
C PRO A 338 22.98 -14.83 27.47
N ALA A 339 23.83 -14.73 26.45
CA ALA A 339 25.28 -14.77 26.58
C ALA A 339 25.85 -13.37 26.46
#